data_d986456786fbf00a4bc3b8799f2eba34
#
_entry.id   d986456786fbf00a4bc3b8799f2eba34
#
_cell.length_a   1.000
_cell.length_b   1.000
_cell.length_c   1.000
_cell.angle_alpha   90.00
_cell.angle_beta   90.00
_cell.angle_gamma   90.00
#
_symmetry.space_group_name_H-M   'P 1'
#
loop_
_entity.id
_entity.type
_entity.pdbx_description
1 polymer ?
#
loop_
_entity_poly.entity_id
_entity_poly.type
_entity_poly.pdbx_seq_one_letter_code
_entity_poly.pdbx_strand_id
1 'polypeptide(L)'
;MKTALITGVNGQDGSYLAELLLSKGYNVWGTIRRNSSPEYNTTRVDHIFEKINLVYADLTDMSSLVSVLQKAKPDEIYNLAAQSHVRVSFDAPIYTAEATGLGTLNLLESIRLTCPKARIYQASSSEMFGNNIDKDGYQRETTQLSPVSPYGCAKVFSYNICNNYRNSYGMHISNGILFNHESPRRGMNFVTNKVVNGAVKIVRREAEDLVLGNLAASRDWGHARDYVQAMWLMLQQDEPDNYVCATGVSHTIQDLVDYTFKSLGLNPNTYIKTSQKFERPEELEHLKGDSTKLRTKLGWKTTYTFETMLDEMIFVASNKLNKDVDTKKF
;
A
#
# COMPACT_ATOMS: atom_id res chain seq x y z
N MET A 1 8.02 -21.48 16.30
CA MET A 1 7.01 -20.55 15.73
C MET A 1 7.75 -19.24 15.45
N LYS A 2 7.74 -18.76 14.20
CA LYS A 2 8.37 -17.46 13.86
C LYS A 2 7.54 -16.30 14.40
N THR A 3 8.21 -15.22 14.79
CA THR A 3 7.58 -13.96 15.17
C THR A 3 7.74 -12.92 14.06
N ALA A 4 6.67 -12.27 13.66
CA ALA A 4 6.69 -11.18 12.69
C ALA A 4 6.21 -9.88 13.32
N LEU A 5 6.87 -8.78 12.99
CA LEU A 5 6.46 -7.42 13.34
C LEU A 5 6.02 -6.67 12.07
N ILE A 6 4.80 -6.12 12.08
CA ILE A 6 4.26 -5.31 10.99
C ILE A 6 4.10 -3.87 11.48
N THR A 7 4.81 -2.93 10.89
CA THR A 7 4.55 -1.51 11.13
C THR A 7 3.33 -1.08 10.31
N GLY A 8 2.39 -0.34 10.92
CA GLY A 8 1.16 0.06 10.22
C GLY A 8 0.19 -1.09 9.94
N VAL A 9 0.07 -2.04 10.87
CA VAL A 9 -0.77 -3.25 10.73
C VAL A 9 -2.24 -2.95 10.44
N ASN A 10 -2.75 -1.79 10.84
CA ASN A 10 -4.12 -1.31 10.60
C ASN A 10 -4.32 -0.66 9.21
N GLY A 11 -3.28 -0.62 8.37
CA GLY A 11 -3.39 -0.25 6.96
C GLY A 11 -4.05 -1.34 6.12
N GLN A 12 -4.29 -1.06 4.82
CA GLN A 12 -4.78 -2.07 3.87
C GLN A 12 -3.87 -3.29 3.87
N ASP A 13 -2.60 -3.09 3.51
CA ASP A 13 -1.64 -4.19 3.34
C ASP A 13 -1.30 -4.84 4.68
N GLY A 14 -1.13 -4.04 5.74
CA GLY A 14 -0.86 -4.55 7.08
C GLY A 14 -1.91 -5.52 7.57
N SER A 15 -3.20 -5.23 7.32
CA SER A 15 -4.30 -6.10 7.74
C SER A 15 -4.36 -7.43 6.96
N TYR A 16 -4.15 -7.40 5.63
CA TYR A 16 -4.07 -8.63 4.82
C TYR A 16 -2.80 -9.44 5.13
N LEU A 17 -1.67 -8.77 5.36
CA LEU A 17 -0.44 -9.44 5.74
C LEU A 17 -0.57 -10.11 7.11
N ALA A 18 -1.21 -9.46 8.08
CA ALA A 18 -1.47 -10.06 9.39
C ALA A 18 -2.30 -11.35 9.26
N GLU A 19 -3.37 -11.35 8.46
CA GLU A 19 -4.17 -12.55 8.17
C GLU A 19 -3.33 -13.65 7.52
N LEU A 20 -2.51 -13.30 6.52
CA LEU A 20 -1.63 -14.24 5.84
C LEU A 20 -0.63 -14.88 6.81
N LEU A 21 0.04 -14.07 7.64
CA LEU A 21 1.03 -14.56 8.59
C LEU A 21 0.40 -15.42 9.69
N LEU A 22 -0.78 -15.06 10.19
CA LEU A 22 -1.55 -15.90 11.12
C LEU A 22 -1.90 -17.25 10.49
N SER A 23 -2.33 -17.27 9.23
CA SER A 23 -2.63 -18.53 8.51
C SER A 23 -1.40 -19.42 8.32
N LYS A 24 -0.20 -18.85 8.33
CA LYS A 24 1.09 -19.54 8.27
C LYS A 24 1.66 -19.90 9.65
N GLY A 25 0.93 -19.65 10.73
CA GLY A 25 1.33 -20.01 12.08
C GLY A 25 2.35 -19.09 12.73
N TYR A 26 2.45 -17.82 12.30
CA TYR A 26 3.32 -16.82 12.93
C TYR A 26 2.69 -16.26 14.22
N ASN A 27 3.55 -15.89 15.18
CA ASN A 27 3.20 -14.95 16.24
C ASN A 27 3.30 -13.53 15.67
N VAL A 28 2.15 -12.85 15.48
CA VAL A 28 2.07 -11.58 14.80
C VAL A 28 2.02 -10.43 15.80
N TRP A 29 2.97 -9.50 15.69
CA TRP A 29 2.97 -8.20 16.35
C TRP A 29 2.65 -7.12 15.33
N GLY A 30 1.86 -6.13 15.73
CA GLY A 30 1.51 -5.02 14.87
C GLY A 30 1.65 -3.67 15.56
N THR A 31 2.31 -2.70 14.91
CA THR A 31 2.33 -1.34 15.43
C THR A 31 1.21 -0.51 14.83
N ILE A 32 0.59 0.30 15.67
CA ILE A 32 -0.37 1.33 15.29
C ILE A 32 0.08 2.67 15.87
N ARG A 33 -0.12 3.73 15.08
CA ARG A 33 0.13 5.08 15.58
C ARG A 33 -1.06 5.57 16.41
N ARG A 34 -0.81 6.18 17.56
CA ARG A 34 -1.85 6.83 18.33
C ARG A 34 -2.42 8.05 17.59
N ASN A 35 -3.72 8.14 17.49
CA ASN A 35 -4.45 9.31 17.00
C ASN A 35 -5.60 9.69 17.97
N SER A 36 -6.25 10.81 17.71
CA SER A 36 -7.36 11.32 18.55
C SER A 36 -8.69 10.57 18.35
N SER A 37 -8.80 9.73 17.33
CA SER A 37 -9.99 8.90 17.05
C SER A 37 -9.64 7.42 17.10
N PRO A 38 -9.30 6.88 18.29
CA PRO A 38 -8.79 5.53 18.43
C PRO A 38 -9.80 4.44 18.03
N GLU A 39 -11.10 4.71 18.17
CA GLU A 39 -12.19 3.79 17.80
C GLU A 39 -12.24 3.41 16.33
N TYR A 40 -11.69 4.24 15.44
CA TYR A 40 -11.58 3.94 13.99
C TYR A 40 -10.22 3.41 13.56
N ASN A 41 -9.28 3.30 14.50
CA ASN A 41 -7.90 2.99 14.19
C ASN A 41 -7.66 1.50 13.91
N THR A 42 -8.52 0.62 14.37
CA THR A 42 -8.36 -0.84 14.29
C THR A 42 -9.35 -1.53 13.35
N THR A 43 -10.31 -0.84 12.76
CA THR A 43 -11.43 -1.43 12.00
C THR A 43 -11.04 -2.48 10.95
N ARG A 44 -9.83 -2.38 10.35
CA ARG A 44 -9.36 -3.38 9.38
C ARG A 44 -8.80 -4.64 10.02
N VAL A 45 -8.53 -4.63 11.33
CA VAL A 45 -7.96 -5.76 12.09
C VAL A 45 -8.84 -6.22 13.24
N ASP A 46 -10.04 -5.64 13.44
CA ASP A 46 -10.95 -5.97 14.53
C ASP A 46 -11.29 -7.47 14.56
N HIS A 47 -11.49 -8.08 13.40
CA HIS A 47 -11.81 -9.52 13.27
C HIS A 47 -10.66 -10.47 13.65
N ILE A 48 -9.44 -9.95 13.80
CA ILE A 48 -8.25 -10.69 14.25
C ILE A 48 -7.62 -10.07 15.49
N PHE A 49 -8.29 -9.12 16.14
CA PHE A 49 -7.74 -8.34 17.25
C PHE A 49 -7.15 -9.21 18.36
N GLU A 50 -7.88 -10.23 18.80
CA GLU A 50 -7.45 -11.17 19.84
C GLU A 50 -6.31 -12.13 19.40
N LYS A 51 -5.99 -12.15 18.10
CA LYS A 51 -4.99 -13.05 17.53
C LYS A 51 -3.64 -12.39 17.26
N ILE A 52 -3.56 -11.08 17.42
CA ILE A 52 -2.36 -10.28 17.16
C ILE A 52 -1.98 -9.44 18.38
N ASN A 53 -0.69 -9.17 18.54
CA ASN A 53 -0.18 -8.32 19.61
C ASN A 53 -0.10 -6.88 19.12
N LEU A 54 -1.08 -6.04 19.44
CA LEU A 54 -1.10 -4.63 19.04
C LEU A 54 -0.35 -3.78 20.05
N VAL A 55 0.53 -2.90 19.55
CA VAL A 55 1.30 -1.94 20.34
C VAL A 55 1.33 -0.57 19.68
N TYR A 56 1.41 0.48 20.48
CA TYR A 56 1.65 1.83 19.97
C TYR A 56 3.13 2.03 19.68
N ALA A 57 3.45 2.44 18.45
CA ALA A 57 4.76 2.92 18.04
C ALA A 57 4.64 3.84 16.84
N ASP A 58 5.58 4.78 16.70
CA ASP A 58 5.65 5.71 15.58
C ASP A 58 7.06 5.65 14.96
N LEU A 59 7.15 5.66 13.63
CA LEU A 59 8.43 5.68 12.94
C LEU A 59 9.27 6.93 13.25
N THR A 60 8.63 8.00 13.69
CA THR A 60 9.31 9.24 14.12
C THR A 60 9.81 9.19 15.58
N ASP A 61 9.42 8.15 16.33
CA ASP A 61 9.84 7.94 17.74
C ASP A 61 10.68 6.66 17.88
N MET A 62 12.00 6.81 17.81
CA MET A 62 12.93 5.70 17.91
C MET A 62 12.80 4.94 19.24
N SER A 63 12.44 5.60 20.33
CA SER A 63 12.29 4.96 21.64
C SER A 63 11.14 3.95 21.65
N SER A 64 10.03 4.27 21.00
CA SER A 64 8.91 3.37 20.83
C SER A 64 9.25 2.17 19.94
N LEU A 65 10.06 2.38 18.89
CA LEU A 65 10.55 1.32 18.00
C LEU A 65 11.46 0.34 18.74
N VAL A 66 12.44 0.84 19.49
CA VAL A 66 13.31 0.01 20.33
C VAL A 66 12.52 -0.81 21.34
N SER A 67 11.55 -0.18 22.02
CA SER A 67 10.70 -0.87 23.01
C SER A 67 9.92 -2.04 22.40
N VAL A 68 9.30 -1.85 21.23
CA VAL A 68 8.53 -2.93 20.57
C VAL A 68 9.46 -4.04 20.06
N LEU A 69 10.61 -3.71 19.49
CA LEU A 69 11.59 -4.70 19.00
C LEU A 69 12.15 -5.57 20.13
N GLN A 70 12.44 -4.98 21.29
CA GLN A 70 12.89 -5.72 22.47
C GLN A 70 11.82 -6.66 23.04
N LYS A 71 10.55 -6.26 22.99
CA LYS A 71 9.40 -7.07 23.44
C LYS A 71 9.07 -8.21 22.46
N ALA A 72 8.97 -7.88 21.18
CA ALA A 72 8.55 -8.82 20.15
C ALA A 72 9.67 -9.79 19.76
N LYS A 73 10.93 -9.35 19.76
CA LYS A 73 12.12 -10.11 19.27
C LYS A 73 11.84 -10.78 17.93
N PRO A 74 11.47 -9.99 16.88
CA PRO A 74 10.95 -10.55 15.65
C PRO A 74 12.04 -11.25 14.82
N ASP A 75 11.64 -12.34 14.15
CA ASP A 75 12.43 -13.00 13.10
C ASP A 75 12.28 -12.25 11.76
N GLU A 76 11.10 -11.68 11.54
CA GLU A 76 10.75 -10.97 10.31
C GLU A 76 10.07 -9.63 10.64
N ILE A 77 10.44 -8.57 9.91
CA ILE A 77 9.91 -7.22 10.08
C ILE A 77 9.39 -6.72 8.74
N TYR A 78 8.13 -6.29 8.70
CA TYR A 78 7.48 -5.73 7.52
C TYR A 78 7.21 -4.25 7.74
N ASN A 79 8.00 -3.38 7.11
CA ASN A 79 7.83 -1.93 7.23
C ASN A 79 6.82 -1.42 6.20
N LEU A 80 5.57 -1.30 6.63
CA LEU A 80 4.45 -0.81 5.81
C LEU A 80 3.95 0.58 6.25
N ALA A 81 4.39 1.06 7.42
CA ALA A 81 4.00 2.37 7.92
C ALA A 81 4.63 3.49 7.07
N ALA A 82 3.82 4.45 6.69
CA ALA A 82 4.23 5.64 5.94
C ALA A 82 3.12 6.71 5.95
N GLN A 83 3.44 7.95 5.60
CA GLN A 83 2.46 8.85 5.00
C GLN A 83 2.36 8.47 3.52
N SER A 84 1.33 7.72 3.11
CA SER A 84 1.26 7.06 1.79
C SER A 84 0.41 7.77 0.75
N HIS A 85 -0.25 8.88 1.09
CA HIS A 85 -1.12 9.59 0.17
C HIS A 85 -0.31 10.65 -0.60
N VAL A 86 -0.11 10.42 -1.91
CA VAL A 86 0.75 11.26 -2.75
C VAL A 86 0.30 12.72 -2.77
N ARG A 87 -1.01 13.00 -2.97
CA ARG A 87 -1.50 14.38 -3.01
C ARG A 87 -1.26 15.10 -1.69
N VAL A 88 -1.48 14.44 -0.54
CA VAL A 88 -1.23 15.00 0.79
C VAL A 88 0.25 15.30 1.03
N SER A 89 1.17 14.61 0.35
CA SER A 89 2.60 14.90 0.48
C SER A 89 3.00 16.30 0.01
N PHE A 90 2.24 16.89 -0.92
CA PHE A 90 2.44 18.28 -1.33
C PHE A 90 1.94 19.28 -0.28
N ASP A 91 0.93 18.91 0.49
CA ASP A 91 0.38 19.77 1.56
C ASP A 91 1.17 19.63 2.86
N ALA A 92 1.79 18.45 3.11
CA ALA A 92 2.57 18.13 4.31
C ALA A 92 3.92 17.47 3.95
N PRO A 93 4.83 18.18 3.22
CA PRO A 93 6.06 17.58 2.70
C PRO A 93 7.05 17.20 3.81
N ILE A 94 7.20 18.02 4.83
CA ILE A 94 8.12 17.76 5.96
C ILE A 94 7.67 16.50 6.70
N TYR A 95 6.40 16.44 7.10
CA TYR A 95 5.86 15.26 7.76
C TYR A 95 6.02 13.99 6.91
N THR A 96 5.84 14.11 5.58
CA THR A 96 6.04 12.99 4.66
C THR A 96 7.50 12.52 4.65
N ALA A 97 8.46 13.44 4.61
CA ALA A 97 9.88 13.13 4.67
C ALA A 97 10.27 12.49 6.01
N GLU A 98 9.79 13.05 7.12
CA GLU A 98 10.06 12.54 8.47
C GLU A 98 9.45 11.15 8.68
N ALA A 99 8.16 10.98 8.43
CA ALA A 99 7.47 9.72 8.70
C ALA A 99 7.85 8.60 7.72
N THR A 100 8.10 8.92 6.44
CA THR A 100 8.38 7.91 5.41
C THR A 100 9.89 7.72 5.21
N GLY A 101 10.64 8.81 5.01
CA GLY A 101 12.08 8.76 4.76
C GLY A 101 12.88 8.48 6.03
N LEU A 102 12.93 9.47 6.92
CA LEU A 102 13.68 9.37 8.17
C LEU A 102 13.13 8.29 9.11
N GLY A 103 11.82 8.06 9.09
CA GLY A 103 11.19 6.98 9.85
C GLY A 103 11.71 5.59 9.45
N THR A 104 12.02 5.36 8.17
CA THR A 104 12.70 4.14 7.73
C THR A 104 14.11 4.04 8.35
N LEU A 105 14.88 5.13 8.35
CA LEU A 105 16.20 5.15 8.96
C LEU A 105 16.13 4.89 10.48
N ASN A 106 15.20 5.52 11.20
CA ASN A 106 14.97 5.27 12.62
C ASN A 106 14.69 3.78 12.90
N LEU A 107 13.85 3.15 12.07
CA LEU A 107 13.53 1.73 12.20
C LEU A 107 14.78 0.86 11.94
N LEU A 108 15.56 1.14 10.89
CA LEU A 108 16.78 0.40 10.57
C LEU A 108 17.82 0.49 11.70
N GLU A 109 18.05 1.67 12.26
CA GLU A 109 18.94 1.85 13.42
C GLU A 109 18.41 1.11 14.65
N SER A 110 17.11 1.19 14.92
CA SER A 110 16.49 0.45 16.02
C SER A 110 16.72 -1.07 15.87
N ILE A 111 16.55 -1.60 14.64
CA ILE A 111 16.77 -3.03 14.35
C ILE A 111 18.25 -3.39 14.48
N ARG A 112 19.14 -2.58 13.92
CA ARG A 112 20.59 -2.80 13.98
C ARG A 112 21.09 -2.91 15.42
N LEU A 113 20.53 -2.11 16.33
CA LEU A 113 20.89 -2.08 17.75
C LEU A 113 20.22 -3.19 18.58
N THR A 114 19.07 -3.72 18.17
CA THR A 114 18.27 -4.63 19.01
C THR A 114 18.14 -6.06 18.45
N CYS A 115 17.95 -6.19 17.15
CA CYS A 115 17.72 -7.49 16.48
C CYS A 115 18.32 -7.55 15.07
N PRO A 116 19.65 -7.37 14.90
CA PRO A 116 20.32 -7.22 13.60
C PRO A 116 20.21 -8.44 12.67
N LYS A 117 19.76 -9.58 13.18
CA LYS A 117 19.56 -10.82 12.41
C LYS A 117 18.15 -10.95 11.83
N ALA A 118 17.22 -10.06 12.20
CA ALA A 118 15.87 -10.08 11.66
C ALA A 118 15.89 -9.83 10.15
N ARG A 119 15.01 -10.52 9.41
CA ARG A 119 14.77 -10.27 7.99
C ARG A 119 13.79 -9.10 7.83
N ILE A 120 14.11 -8.17 6.96
CA ILE A 120 13.39 -6.89 6.84
C ILE A 120 12.81 -6.77 5.43
N TYR A 121 11.52 -6.56 5.34
CA TYR A 121 10.82 -6.12 4.14
C TYR A 121 10.58 -4.61 4.23
N GLN A 122 11.00 -3.87 3.20
CA GLN A 122 10.71 -2.45 3.04
C GLN A 122 9.70 -2.24 1.90
N ALA A 123 8.57 -1.63 2.23
CA ALA A 123 7.61 -1.20 1.22
C ALA A 123 8.13 0.03 0.47
N SER A 124 8.64 -0.21 -0.73
CA SER A 124 9.00 0.82 -1.72
C SER A 124 7.82 1.07 -2.66
N SER A 125 7.97 1.95 -3.66
CA SER A 125 6.84 2.41 -4.48
C SER A 125 7.24 2.67 -5.92
N SER A 126 6.34 2.40 -6.86
CA SER A 126 6.46 2.79 -8.27
C SER A 126 6.53 4.33 -8.45
N GLU A 127 6.04 5.12 -7.51
CA GLU A 127 6.18 6.59 -7.50
C GLU A 127 7.66 7.06 -7.49
N MET A 128 8.59 6.16 -7.15
CA MET A 128 10.03 6.45 -7.22
C MET A 128 10.54 6.63 -8.65
N PHE A 129 9.90 5.99 -9.62
CA PHE A 129 10.31 6.10 -11.03
C PHE A 129 9.97 7.46 -11.64
N GLY A 130 8.95 8.18 -11.09
CA GLY A 130 8.40 9.35 -11.77
C GLY A 130 7.87 8.98 -13.15
N ASN A 131 8.17 9.80 -14.13
CA ASN A 131 7.79 9.55 -15.52
C ASN A 131 8.87 8.77 -16.32
N ASN A 132 9.92 8.26 -15.65
CA ASN A 132 10.91 7.42 -16.31
C ASN A 132 10.32 6.04 -16.61
N ILE A 133 10.53 5.62 -17.85
CA ILE A 133 10.09 4.33 -18.37
C ILE A 133 11.15 3.80 -19.34
N ASP A 134 11.38 2.50 -19.38
CA ASP A 134 12.30 1.87 -20.32
C ASP A 134 11.75 1.94 -21.75
N LYS A 135 12.61 1.74 -22.76
CA LYS A 135 12.24 1.87 -24.19
C LYS A 135 11.07 0.97 -24.61
N ASP A 136 10.84 -0.13 -23.91
CA ASP A 136 9.75 -1.08 -24.18
C ASP A 136 8.48 -0.78 -23.40
N GLY A 137 8.43 0.35 -22.70
CA GLY A 137 7.24 0.82 -21.98
C GLY A 137 7.02 0.21 -20.58
N TYR A 138 8.06 -0.41 -19.99
CA TYR A 138 8.01 -0.97 -18.65
C TYR A 138 8.95 -0.28 -17.67
N GLN A 139 8.68 -0.44 -16.39
CA GLN A 139 9.53 -0.01 -15.26
C GLN A 139 10.01 -1.25 -14.50
N ARG A 140 11.32 -1.31 -14.25
CA ARG A 140 12.02 -2.45 -13.64
C ARG A 140 12.88 -2.01 -12.47
N GLU A 141 13.50 -2.95 -11.79
CA GLU A 141 14.48 -2.70 -10.72
C GLU A 141 15.70 -1.87 -11.19
N THR A 142 15.96 -1.85 -12.50
CA THR A 142 17.08 -1.12 -13.13
C THR A 142 16.68 0.22 -13.74
N THR A 143 15.37 0.50 -13.85
CA THR A 143 14.87 1.78 -14.36
C THR A 143 15.29 2.91 -13.43
N GLN A 144 15.80 4.01 -14.00
CA GLN A 144 16.26 5.17 -13.24
C GLN A 144 15.15 5.78 -12.40
N LEU A 145 15.45 6.05 -11.14
CA LEU A 145 14.54 6.71 -10.21
C LEU A 145 14.57 8.23 -10.42
N SER A 146 13.41 8.85 -10.62
CA SER A 146 13.24 10.30 -10.80
C SER A 146 11.88 10.76 -10.27
N PRO A 147 11.69 10.73 -8.94
CA PRO A 147 10.40 11.01 -8.32
C PRO A 147 9.93 12.44 -8.56
N VAL A 148 8.61 12.61 -8.77
CA VAL A 148 7.94 13.88 -9.04
C VAL A 148 7.02 14.33 -7.88
N SER A 149 7.15 13.73 -6.72
CA SER A 149 6.38 14.08 -5.52
C SER A 149 7.22 13.98 -4.25
N PRO A 150 6.92 14.76 -3.19
CA PRO A 150 7.60 14.61 -1.90
C PRO A 150 7.51 13.19 -1.34
N TYR A 151 6.39 12.48 -1.57
CA TYR A 151 6.24 11.07 -1.22
C TYR A 151 7.23 10.18 -2.01
N GLY A 152 7.31 10.37 -3.32
CA GLY A 152 8.27 9.64 -4.16
C GLY A 152 9.72 9.87 -3.72
N CYS A 153 10.09 11.13 -3.43
CA CYS A 153 11.42 11.49 -2.90
C CYS A 153 11.72 10.78 -1.57
N ALA A 154 10.76 10.76 -0.64
CA ALA A 154 10.90 10.06 0.64
C ALA A 154 11.06 8.54 0.45
N LYS A 155 10.34 7.95 -0.52
CA LYS A 155 10.48 6.52 -0.87
C LYS A 155 11.83 6.20 -1.53
N VAL A 156 12.37 7.10 -2.36
CA VAL A 156 13.74 6.95 -2.92
C VAL A 156 14.79 6.98 -1.81
N PHE A 157 14.66 7.89 -0.85
CA PHE A 157 15.53 7.89 0.33
C PHE A 157 15.44 6.55 1.07
N SER A 158 14.22 6.09 1.39
CA SER A 158 13.99 4.82 2.11
C SER A 158 14.59 3.62 1.36
N TYR A 159 14.39 3.56 0.05
CA TYR A 159 14.93 2.50 -0.82
C TYR A 159 16.47 2.47 -0.79
N ASN A 160 17.11 3.64 -0.96
CA ASN A 160 18.55 3.73 -1.01
C ASN A 160 19.20 3.47 0.36
N ILE A 161 18.61 3.95 1.46
CA ILE A 161 19.15 3.68 2.80
C ILE A 161 19.02 2.19 3.16
N CYS A 162 17.95 1.51 2.73
CA CYS A 162 17.84 0.07 2.88
C CYS A 162 18.93 -0.69 2.12
N ASN A 163 19.20 -0.31 0.86
CA ASN A 163 20.31 -0.89 0.09
C ASN A 163 21.67 -0.61 0.75
N ASN A 164 21.87 0.60 1.29
CA ASN A 164 23.10 0.93 2.01
C ASN A 164 23.27 0.05 3.24
N TYR A 165 22.23 -0.11 4.08
CA TYR A 165 22.31 -0.95 5.29
C TYR A 165 22.50 -2.43 4.98
N ARG A 166 21.90 -2.93 3.91
CA ARG A 166 22.17 -4.28 3.39
C ARG A 166 23.64 -4.48 3.09
N ASN A 167 24.21 -3.55 2.32
CA ASN A 167 25.59 -3.66 1.84
C ASN A 167 26.64 -3.35 2.93
N SER A 168 26.39 -2.35 3.78
CA SER A 168 27.36 -1.87 4.76
C SER A 168 27.35 -2.68 6.05
N TYR A 169 26.21 -3.20 6.47
CA TYR A 169 26.04 -3.91 7.74
C TYR A 169 25.63 -5.38 7.61
N GLY A 170 25.50 -5.88 6.38
CA GLY A 170 25.09 -7.27 6.12
C GLY A 170 23.68 -7.59 6.61
N MET A 171 22.81 -6.59 6.77
CA MET A 171 21.43 -6.81 7.21
C MET A 171 20.60 -7.41 6.09
N HIS A 172 19.76 -8.38 6.42
CA HIS A 172 18.87 -9.02 5.44
C HIS A 172 17.67 -8.12 5.14
N ILE A 173 17.78 -7.26 4.13
CA ILE A 173 16.74 -6.28 3.77
C ILE A 173 16.32 -6.46 2.32
N SER A 174 15.04 -6.76 2.08
CA SER A 174 14.44 -6.82 0.74
C SER A 174 13.51 -5.63 0.51
N ASN A 175 13.66 -4.95 -0.65
CA ASN A 175 12.76 -3.89 -1.07
C ASN A 175 11.72 -4.44 -2.06
N GLY A 176 10.43 -4.23 -1.79
CA GLY A 176 9.37 -4.44 -2.76
C GLY A 176 8.98 -3.12 -3.42
N ILE A 177 9.27 -2.94 -4.71
CA ILE A 177 8.84 -1.78 -5.49
C ILE A 177 7.40 -2.04 -5.96
N LEU A 178 6.46 -1.62 -5.13
CA LEU A 178 5.05 -1.93 -5.33
C LEU A 178 4.40 -0.95 -6.29
N PHE A 179 3.73 -1.50 -7.30
CA PHE A 179 2.77 -0.76 -8.12
C PHE A 179 1.44 -0.63 -7.39
N ASN A 180 0.50 0.11 -7.96
CA ASN A 180 -0.77 0.37 -7.30
C ASN A 180 -1.50 -0.94 -7.00
N HIS A 181 -1.97 -1.10 -5.77
CA HIS A 181 -2.72 -2.28 -5.37
C HIS A 181 -3.86 -1.91 -4.45
N GLU A 182 -4.99 -2.50 -4.74
CA GLU A 182 -6.28 -2.05 -4.29
C GLU A 182 -7.04 -3.19 -3.61
N SER A 183 -8.08 -2.85 -2.90
CA SER A 183 -9.01 -3.80 -2.29
C SER A 183 -10.18 -3.05 -1.64
N PRO A 184 -11.20 -3.74 -1.11
CA PRO A 184 -12.23 -3.12 -0.27
C PRO A 184 -11.68 -2.38 0.97
N ARG A 185 -10.43 -2.65 1.37
CA ARG A 185 -9.76 -1.99 2.52
C ARG A 185 -8.95 -0.76 2.11
N ARG A 186 -8.94 -0.39 0.83
CA ARG A 186 -8.24 0.81 0.37
C ARG A 186 -8.79 2.06 1.05
N GLY A 187 -7.95 3.06 1.31
CA GLY A 187 -8.40 4.34 1.86
C GLY A 187 -9.39 5.05 0.93
N MET A 188 -10.41 5.70 1.50
CA MET A 188 -11.48 6.37 0.73
C MET A 188 -10.98 7.49 -0.19
N ASN A 189 -9.80 8.05 0.10
CA ASN A 189 -9.21 9.14 -0.69
C ASN A 189 -8.47 8.65 -1.95
N PHE A 190 -8.29 7.35 -2.13
CA PHE A 190 -7.66 6.78 -3.33
C PHE A 190 -8.69 6.61 -4.45
N VAL A 191 -8.25 6.83 -5.69
CA VAL A 191 -9.14 6.96 -6.85
C VAL A 191 -10.04 5.74 -7.05
N THR A 192 -9.53 4.53 -6.93
CA THR A 192 -10.31 3.29 -7.08
C THR A 192 -11.46 3.23 -6.09
N ASN A 193 -11.17 3.44 -4.81
CA ASN A 193 -12.20 3.40 -3.76
C ASN A 193 -13.16 4.60 -3.85
N LYS A 194 -12.65 5.77 -4.30
CA LYS A 194 -13.49 6.96 -4.57
C LYS A 194 -14.49 6.68 -5.70
N VAL A 195 -14.05 6.05 -6.79
CA VAL A 195 -14.92 5.72 -7.94
C VAL A 195 -15.95 4.68 -7.54
N VAL A 196 -15.54 3.57 -6.92
CA VAL A 196 -16.46 2.50 -6.52
C VAL A 196 -17.52 3.01 -5.54
N ASN A 197 -17.11 3.67 -4.45
CA ASN A 197 -18.08 4.19 -3.47
C ASN A 197 -18.93 5.34 -4.03
N GLY A 198 -18.36 6.18 -4.91
CA GLY A 198 -19.13 7.23 -5.61
C GLY A 198 -20.24 6.64 -6.48
N ALA A 199 -19.92 5.65 -7.28
CA ALA A 199 -20.90 4.97 -8.13
C ALA A 199 -22.02 4.27 -7.31
N VAL A 200 -21.65 3.59 -6.21
CA VAL A 200 -22.64 2.96 -5.30
C VAL A 200 -23.56 4.01 -4.66
N LYS A 201 -23.05 5.18 -4.26
CA LYS A 201 -23.85 6.28 -3.73
C LYS A 201 -24.82 6.84 -4.77
N ILE A 202 -24.39 6.95 -6.03
CA ILE A 202 -25.25 7.38 -7.15
C ILE A 202 -26.42 6.40 -7.35
N VAL A 203 -26.15 5.08 -7.39
CA VAL A 203 -27.21 4.06 -7.48
C VAL A 203 -28.25 4.24 -6.37
N ARG A 204 -27.81 4.63 -5.17
CA ARG A 204 -28.66 4.83 -4.00
C ARG A 204 -29.29 6.22 -3.91
N ARG A 205 -29.04 7.09 -4.89
CA ARG A 205 -29.50 8.48 -4.91
C ARG A 205 -28.97 9.31 -3.70
N GLU A 206 -27.80 8.92 -3.17
CA GLU A 206 -27.10 9.63 -2.09
C GLU A 206 -26.08 10.64 -2.64
N ALA A 207 -25.81 10.60 -3.96
CA ALA A 207 -25.00 11.55 -4.70
C ALA A 207 -25.56 11.75 -6.11
N GLU A 208 -25.41 12.96 -6.65
CA GLU A 208 -25.87 13.32 -8.00
C GLU A 208 -24.78 13.11 -9.05
N ASP A 209 -23.51 13.27 -8.66
CA ASP A 209 -22.36 13.16 -9.55
C ASP A 209 -21.09 12.72 -8.78
N LEU A 210 -20.04 12.42 -9.55
CA LEU A 210 -18.70 12.12 -9.06
C LEU A 210 -17.69 12.99 -9.79
N VAL A 211 -16.96 13.82 -9.02
CA VAL A 211 -15.93 14.72 -9.57
C VAL A 211 -14.57 14.07 -9.46
N LEU A 212 -13.86 13.95 -10.59
CA LEU A 212 -12.53 13.36 -10.73
C LEU A 212 -11.54 14.38 -11.33
N GLY A 213 -10.26 14.03 -11.35
CA GLY A 213 -9.22 14.79 -12.07
C GLY A 213 -9.00 14.24 -13.48
N ASN A 214 -7.73 14.00 -13.85
CA ASN A 214 -7.33 13.48 -15.16
C ASN A 214 -7.75 12.01 -15.34
N LEU A 215 -8.65 11.74 -16.29
CA LEU A 215 -9.14 10.40 -16.61
C LEU A 215 -8.17 9.60 -17.51
N ALA A 216 -7.24 10.28 -18.19
CA ALA A 216 -6.30 9.63 -19.11
C ALA A 216 -5.08 9.02 -18.40
N ALA A 217 -4.82 9.40 -17.13
CA ALA A 217 -3.72 8.85 -16.36
C ALA A 217 -3.87 7.32 -16.22
N SER A 218 -2.76 6.60 -16.48
CA SER A 218 -2.74 5.14 -16.53
C SER A 218 -1.92 4.54 -15.38
N ARG A 219 -2.43 3.48 -14.78
CA ARG A 219 -1.82 2.78 -13.63
C ARG A 219 -1.88 1.27 -13.81
N ASP A 220 -0.86 0.60 -13.30
CA ASP A 220 -0.87 -0.85 -13.12
C ASP A 220 -1.49 -1.14 -11.76
N TRP A 221 -2.71 -1.68 -11.75
CA TRP A 221 -3.47 -2.01 -10.55
C TRP A 221 -3.54 -3.51 -10.31
N GLY A 222 -3.09 -3.96 -9.14
CA GLY A 222 -3.27 -5.32 -8.66
C GLY A 222 -4.08 -5.38 -7.37
N HIS A 223 -4.31 -6.58 -6.86
CA HIS A 223 -5.03 -6.79 -5.61
C HIS A 223 -4.07 -6.91 -4.42
N ALA A 224 -4.37 -6.23 -3.31
CA ALA A 224 -3.51 -6.21 -2.12
C ALA A 224 -3.19 -7.61 -1.56
N ARG A 225 -4.09 -8.60 -1.68
CA ARG A 225 -3.82 -9.99 -1.25
C ARG A 225 -2.66 -10.62 -2.02
N ASP A 226 -2.56 -10.39 -3.32
CA ASP A 226 -1.45 -10.89 -4.14
C ASP A 226 -0.13 -10.21 -3.74
N TYR A 227 -0.19 -8.91 -3.42
CA TYR A 227 0.99 -8.13 -3.05
C TYR A 227 1.54 -8.52 -1.67
N VAL A 228 0.69 -8.77 -0.68
CA VAL A 228 1.20 -9.24 0.63
C VAL A 228 1.80 -10.65 0.55
N GLN A 229 1.33 -11.49 -0.37
CA GLN A 229 1.98 -12.77 -0.66
C GLN A 229 3.40 -12.55 -1.22
N ALA A 230 3.61 -11.57 -2.11
CA ALA A 230 4.93 -11.19 -2.60
C ALA A 230 5.85 -10.71 -1.47
N MET A 231 5.34 -9.86 -0.56
CA MET A 231 6.10 -9.37 0.60
C MET A 231 6.64 -10.54 1.45
N TRP A 232 5.77 -11.51 1.73
CA TRP A 232 6.18 -12.71 2.49
C TRP A 232 7.21 -13.53 1.72
N LEU A 233 7.00 -13.80 0.43
CA LEU A 233 7.94 -14.57 -0.41
C LEU A 233 9.34 -13.95 -0.45
N MET A 234 9.44 -12.62 -0.50
CA MET A 234 10.72 -11.91 -0.52
C MET A 234 11.56 -12.17 0.73
N LEU A 235 10.92 -12.35 1.90
CA LEU A 235 11.62 -12.65 3.15
C LEU A 235 11.90 -14.14 3.36
N GLN A 236 11.41 -15.04 2.51
CA GLN A 236 11.73 -16.46 2.60
C GLN A 236 13.01 -16.83 1.84
N GLN A 237 13.61 -15.89 1.10
CA GLN A 237 14.83 -16.12 0.34
C GLN A 237 16.08 -16.05 1.23
N ASP A 238 17.11 -16.83 0.90
CA ASP A 238 18.39 -16.81 1.63
C ASP A 238 19.13 -15.50 1.42
N GLU A 239 19.07 -14.94 0.20
CA GLU A 239 19.69 -13.66 -0.15
C GLU A 239 18.63 -12.57 -0.35
N PRO A 240 18.80 -11.40 0.30
CA PRO A 240 17.90 -10.26 0.13
C PRO A 240 18.13 -9.58 -1.22
N ASP A 241 17.03 -9.09 -1.84
CA ASP A 241 17.12 -8.40 -3.14
C ASP A 241 15.99 -7.36 -3.27
N ASN A 242 16.00 -6.61 -4.37
CA ASN A 242 14.94 -5.67 -4.73
C ASN A 242 14.04 -6.31 -5.80
N TYR A 243 12.74 -6.15 -5.67
CA TYR A 243 11.77 -6.75 -6.59
C TYR A 243 10.66 -5.77 -6.97
N VAL A 244 10.41 -5.64 -8.27
CA VAL A 244 9.19 -5.00 -8.77
C VAL A 244 8.01 -5.94 -8.57
N CYS A 245 6.94 -5.44 -7.96
CA CYS A 245 5.67 -6.14 -7.79
C CYS A 245 4.58 -5.40 -8.55
N ALA A 246 4.13 -5.97 -9.66
CA ALA A 246 3.21 -5.38 -10.61
C ALA A 246 2.43 -6.46 -11.36
N THR A 247 1.27 -6.12 -11.91
CA THR A 247 0.51 -7.05 -12.76
C THR A 247 1.12 -7.15 -14.17
N GLY A 248 1.75 -6.08 -14.64
CA GLY A 248 2.26 -5.94 -16.01
C GLY A 248 1.21 -5.40 -16.99
N VAL A 249 0.02 -5.08 -16.50
CA VAL A 249 -1.10 -4.51 -17.28
C VAL A 249 -1.51 -3.18 -16.67
N SER A 250 -1.56 -2.13 -17.50
CA SER A 250 -2.03 -0.82 -17.06
C SER A 250 -3.41 -0.51 -17.62
N HIS A 251 -4.21 0.17 -16.81
CA HIS A 251 -5.53 0.66 -17.13
C HIS A 251 -5.61 2.15 -16.86
N THR A 252 -6.40 2.87 -17.63
CA THR A 252 -6.68 4.29 -17.39
C THR A 252 -7.70 4.48 -16.27
N ILE A 253 -7.77 5.70 -15.72
CA ILE A 253 -8.87 6.05 -14.81
C ILE A 253 -10.21 6.00 -15.54
N GLN A 254 -10.23 6.25 -16.86
CA GLN A 254 -11.43 6.07 -17.67
C GLN A 254 -11.89 4.60 -17.68
N ASP A 255 -10.97 3.63 -17.88
CA ASP A 255 -11.31 2.20 -17.84
C ASP A 255 -11.90 1.79 -16.48
N LEU A 256 -11.33 2.31 -15.39
CA LEU A 256 -11.84 2.10 -14.02
C LEU A 256 -13.28 2.63 -13.87
N VAL A 257 -13.54 3.83 -14.37
CA VAL A 257 -14.87 4.44 -14.35
C VAL A 257 -15.85 3.63 -15.19
N ASP A 258 -15.48 3.32 -16.43
CA ASP A 258 -16.35 2.61 -17.38
C ASP A 258 -16.75 1.23 -16.86
N TYR A 259 -15.78 0.47 -16.36
CA TYR A 259 -16.05 -0.84 -15.76
C TYR A 259 -16.98 -0.73 -14.55
N THR A 260 -16.66 0.15 -13.60
CA THR A 260 -17.43 0.29 -12.35
C THR A 260 -18.86 0.74 -12.60
N PHE A 261 -19.04 1.76 -13.45
CA PHE A 261 -20.36 2.30 -13.75
C PHE A 261 -21.23 1.31 -14.55
N LYS A 262 -20.62 0.64 -15.55
CA LYS A 262 -21.30 -0.42 -16.33
C LYS A 262 -21.74 -1.58 -15.44
N SER A 263 -20.91 -2.04 -14.51
CA SER A 263 -21.23 -3.11 -13.57
C SER A 263 -22.43 -2.77 -12.66
N LEU A 264 -22.69 -1.47 -12.45
CA LEU A 264 -23.80 -0.96 -11.64
C LEU A 264 -25.00 -0.47 -12.50
N GLY A 265 -24.98 -0.67 -13.81
CA GLY A 265 -26.05 -0.23 -14.73
C GLY A 265 -26.12 1.28 -14.92
N LEU A 266 -25.04 2.02 -14.67
CA LEU A 266 -24.95 3.47 -14.81
C LEU A 266 -24.25 3.87 -16.12
N ASN A 267 -24.66 5.00 -16.70
CA ASN A 267 -23.92 5.63 -17.79
C ASN A 267 -22.92 6.65 -17.21
N PRO A 268 -21.60 6.44 -17.32
CA PRO A 268 -20.61 7.34 -16.75
C PRO A 268 -20.72 8.79 -17.27
N ASN A 269 -21.07 8.99 -18.53
CA ASN A 269 -21.19 10.32 -19.13
C ASN A 269 -22.26 11.20 -18.45
N THR A 270 -23.22 10.59 -17.76
CA THR A 270 -24.26 11.32 -17.03
C THR A 270 -23.78 11.84 -15.69
N TYR A 271 -22.86 11.12 -15.05
CA TYR A 271 -22.54 11.33 -13.64
C TYR A 271 -21.10 11.78 -13.39
N ILE A 272 -20.18 11.57 -14.35
CA ILE A 272 -18.77 11.96 -14.17
C ILE A 272 -18.59 13.40 -14.58
N LYS A 273 -17.97 14.17 -13.68
CA LYS A 273 -17.46 15.53 -13.92
C LYS A 273 -15.95 15.57 -13.66
N THR A 274 -15.22 16.40 -14.37
CA THR A 274 -13.79 16.62 -14.16
C THR A 274 -13.53 17.99 -13.57
N SER A 275 -12.48 18.11 -12.74
CA SER A 275 -12.06 19.38 -12.15
C SER A 275 -10.55 19.38 -11.93
N GLN A 276 -9.89 20.47 -12.35
CA GLN A 276 -8.46 20.70 -12.13
C GLN A 276 -8.06 20.71 -10.64
N LYS A 277 -9.00 21.00 -9.73
CA LYS A 277 -8.76 20.94 -8.28
C LYS A 277 -8.24 19.58 -7.80
N PHE A 278 -8.55 18.51 -8.53
CA PHE A 278 -8.12 17.14 -8.20
C PHE A 278 -6.88 16.70 -8.98
N GLU A 279 -6.31 17.56 -9.81
CA GLU A 279 -5.04 17.31 -10.48
C GLU A 279 -3.87 17.54 -9.51
N ARG A 280 -2.77 16.83 -9.74
CA ARG A 280 -1.53 17.00 -8.96
C ARG A 280 -0.71 18.13 -9.56
N PRO A 281 0.16 18.81 -8.77
CA PRO A 281 1.09 19.81 -9.31
C PRO A 281 1.99 19.25 -10.43
N GLU A 282 2.41 17.98 -10.28
CA GLU A 282 3.10 17.21 -11.31
C GLU A 282 2.47 15.82 -11.35
N GLU A 283 1.95 15.40 -12.51
CA GLU A 283 1.21 14.15 -12.67
C GLU A 283 2.11 13.07 -13.26
N LEU A 284 1.86 11.84 -12.82
CA LEU A 284 2.41 10.65 -13.47
C LEU A 284 1.47 10.23 -14.59
N GLU A 285 1.98 10.18 -15.81
CA GLU A 285 1.18 9.84 -16.97
C GLU A 285 0.95 8.32 -17.04
N HIS A 286 2.00 7.54 -16.85
CA HIS A 286 1.95 6.10 -17.05
C HIS A 286 2.81 5.35 -16.03
N LEU A 287 2.23 4.34 -15.38
CA LEU A 287 2.95 3.37 -14.55
C LEU A 287 2.62 1.97 -15.03
N LYS A 288 3.66 1.21 -15.41
CA LYS A 288 3.56 -0.20 -15.82
C LYS A 288 4.81 -0.97 -15.40
N GLY A 289 4.65 -1.91 -14.48
CA GLY A 289 5.77 -2.66 -13.93
C GLY A 289 6.05 -3.97 -14.66
N ASP A 290 7.33 -4.34 -14.71
CA ASP A 290 7.76 -5.67 -15.12
C ASP A 290 8.17 -6.48 -13.89
N SER A 291 7.33 -7.40 -13.48
CA SER A 291 7.57 -8.30 -12.33
C SER A 291 8.21 -9.65 -12.73
N THR A 292 8.83 -9.74 -13.89
CA THR A 292 9.45 -10.98 -14.37
C THR A 292 10.44 -11.55 -13.36
N LYS A 293 11.29 -10.72 -12.75
CA LYS A 293 12.24 -11.14 -11.71
C LYS A 293 11.52 -11.78 -10.51
N LEU A 294 10.48 -11.14 -10.00
CA LEU A 294 9.67 -11.65 -8.87
C LEU A 294 9.00 -12.97 -9.23
N ARG A 295 8.40 -13.05 -10.41
CA ARG A 295 7.71 -14.25 -10.91
C ARG A 295 8.65 -15.42 -11.10
N THR A 296 9.80 -15.20 -11.74
CA THR A 296 10.75 -16.27 -12.07
C THR A 296 11.55 -16.74 -10.88
N LYS A 297 12.00 -15.83 -10.01
CA LYS A 297 12.81 -16.19 -8.84
C LYS A 297 11.99 -16.71 -7.66
N LEU A 298 10.82 -16.12 -7.40
CA LEU A 298 10.02 -16.41 -6.19
C LEU A 298 8.73 -17.17 -6.49
N GLY A 299 8.41 -17.44 -7.75
CA GLY A 299 7.17 -18.14 -8.13
C GLY A 299 5.89 -17.37 -7.86
N TRP A 300 5.99 -16.03 -7.66
CA TRP A 300 4.83 -15.20 -7.39
C TRP A 300 3.88 -15.14 -8.59
N LYS A 301 2.59 -15.14 -8.32
CA LYS A 301 1.53 -15.05 -9.34
C LYS A 301 0.41 -14.15 -8.84
N THR A 302 -0.22 -13.42 -9.76
CA THR A 302 -1.47 -12.72 -9.50
C THR A 302 -2.63 -13.71 -9.55
N THR A 303 -3.55 -13.62 -8.60
CA THR A 303 -4.79 -14.41 -8.56
C THR A 303 -6.01 -13.59 -8.94
N TYR A 304 -5.89 -12.26 -8.87
CA TYR A 304 -6.93 -11.32 -9.27
C TYR A 304 -6.59 -10.66 -10.62
N THR A 305 -7.62 -10.44 -11.44
CA THR A 305 -7.58 -9.52 -12.57
C THR A 305 -8.05 -8.14 -12.13
N PHE A 306 -7.94 -7.13 -13.00
CA PHE A 306 -8.49 -5.80 -12.78
C PHE A 306 -10.00 -5.86 -12.51
N GLU A 307 -10.73 -6.65 -13.29
CA GLU A 307 -12.18 -6.82 -13.19
C GLU A 307 -12.57 -7.49 -11.88
N THR A 308 -11.98 -8.65 -11.56
CA THR A 308 -12.34 -9.39 -10.33
C THR A 308 -11.99 -8.63 -9.06
N MET A 309 -10.95 -7.81 -9.08
CA MET A 309 -10.63 -6.88 -8.00
C MET A 309 -11.73 -5.81 -7.82
N LEU A 310 -12.18 -5.21 -8.92
CA LEU A 310 -13.26 -4.21 -8.88
C LEU A 310 -14.60 -4.85 -8.49
N ASP A 311 -14.90 -6.05 -8.94
CA ASP A 311 -16.11 -6.78 -8.54
C ASP A 311 -16.17 -7.00 -7.02
N GLU A 312 -15.05 -7.43 -6.40
CA GLU A 312 -14.97 -7.55 -4.94
C GLU A 312 -15.18 -6.19 -4.26
N MET A 313 -14.56 -5.13 -4.76
CA MET A 313 -14.72 -3.78 -4.20
C MET A 313 -16.15 -3.27 -4.31
N ILE A 314 -16.81 -3.45 -5.44
CA ILE A 314 -18.21 -3.07 -5.69
C ILE A 314 -19.14 -3.86 -4.77
N PHE A 315 -18.95 -5.17 -4.68
CA PHE A 315 -19.76 -6.05 -3.82
C PHE A 315 -19.68 -5.62 -2.34
N VAL A 316 -18.49 -5.38 -1.85
CA VAL A 316 -18.28 -4.97 -0.44
C VAL A 316 -18.86 -3.57 -0.19
N ALA A 317 -18.62 -2.61 -1.09
CA ALA A 317 -19.17 -1.25 -0.96
C ALA A 317 -20.69 -1.25 -0.96
N SER A 318 -21.32 -2.03 -1.85
CA SER A 318 -22.77 -2.16 -1.92
C SER A 318 -23.38 -2.74 -0.63
N ASN A 319 -22.73 -3.75 -0.03
CA ASN A 319 -23.23 -4.40 1.18
C ASN A 319 -22.94 -3.59 2.46
N LYS A 320 -21.81 -2.89 2.55
CA LYS A 320 -21.46 -2.06 3.70
C LYS A 320 -22.47 -0.91 3.88
N LEU A 321 -22.79 -0.21 2.81
CA LEU A 321 -23.76 0.87 2.84
C LEU A 321 -25.19 0.38 3.13
N ASN A 322 -25.54 -0.89 2.88
CA ASN A 322 -26.83 -1.48 3.29
C ASN A 322 -26.94 -1.61 4.81
N LYS A 323 -25.87 -2.00 5.49
CA LYS A 323 -25.86 -2.10 6.98
C LYS A 323 -25.99 -0.74 7.66
N ASP A 324 -25.41 0.33 7.09
CA ASP A 324 -25.49 1.68 7.65
C ASP A 324 -26.90 2.29 7.52
N VAL A 325 -27.71 1.83 6.59
CA VAL A 325 -29.13 2.24 6.45
C VAL A 325 -30.02 1.55 7.48
N ASP A 326 -29.78 0.27 7.77
CA ASP A 326 -30.57 -0.48 8.77
C ASP A 326 -30.29 0.00 10.21
N THR A 327 -29.07 0.49 10.50
CA THR A 327 -28.70 1.02 11.83
C THR A 327 -29.20 2.44 12.09
N LYS A 328 -29.62 3.20 11.06
CA LYS A 328 -30.20 4.55 11.20
C LYS A 328 -31.72 4.55 11.40
N LYS A 329 -32.36 3.39 11.45
CA LYS A 329 -33.83 3.24 11.65
C LYS A 329 -34.21 2.97 13.13
N PHE A 330 -33.27 3.12 14.09
CA PHE A 330 -33.56 3.00 15.51
C PHE A 330 -33.12 4.23 16.28
#